data_767ac87c059b71efdfd745170f412c81
#
_entry.id   767ac87c059b71efdfd745170f412c81
#
_cell.length_a   1.000
_cell.length_b   1.000
_cell.length_c   1.000
_cell.angle_alpha   90.00
_cell.angle_beta   90.00
_cell.angle_gamma   90.00
#
_symmetry.space_group_name_H-M   'P 1'
#
loop_
_entity.id
_entity.type
_entity.pdbx_description
1 polymer ?
#
loop_
_entity_poly.entity_id
_entity_poly.type
_entity_poly.pdbx_seq_one_letter_code
_entity_poly.pdbx_strand_id
1 'polypeptide(L)'
;MRYALAIALLVAGLFVNNAWAASDKEMALEARIPMEQAIATAVQTVPGGKPYEIEMSKENGRATYKVEIVDPTKKTYKVWVDAFDAKIVQKKD
;
A
#
# COMPACT_ATOMS: atom_id res chain seq x y z
N MET A 1 -33.79 24.58 12.22
CA MET A 1 -32.59 24.99 11.50
C MET A 1 -31.32 24.48 12.10
N ARG A 2 -31.14 24.61 13.43
CA ARG A 2 -29.91 24.15 14.08
C ARG A 2 -29.70 22.66 13.95
N TYR A 3 -30.76 21.88 14.01
CA TYR A 3 -30.69 20.43 13.93
C TYR A 3 -30.28 19.93 12.56
N ALA A 4 -30.70 20.62 11.51
CA ALA A 4 -30.37 20.27 10.15
C ALA A 4 -28.87 20.42 9.89
N LEU A 5 -28.23 21.46 10.45
CA LEU A 5 -26.80 21.67 10.32
C LEU A 5 -25.99 20.56 11.02
N ALA A 6 -26.43 20.16 12.22
CA ALA A 6 -25.76 19.09 12.96
C ALA A 6 -25.82 17.76 12.19
N ILE A 7 -26.96 17.46 11.59
CA ILE A 7 -27.12 16.24 10.79
C ILE A 7 -26.19 16.25 9.58
N ALA A 8 -26.09 17.40 8.90
CA ALA A 8 -25.22 17.53 7.74
C ALA A 8 -23.75 17.27 8.10
N LEU A 9 -23.29 17.78 9.25
CA LEU A 9 -21.93 17.55 9.69
C LEU A 9 -21.64 16.08 9.99
N LEU A 10 -22.59 15.37 10.59
CA LEU A 10 -22.44 13.95 10.85
C LEU A 10 -22.32 13.14 9.57
N VAL A 11 -23.14 13.44 8.58
CA VAL A 11 -23.10 12.78 7.28
C VAL A 11 -21.76 13.01 6.60
N ALA A 12 -21.24 14.22 6.63
CA ALA A 12 -19.95 14.55 6.05
C ALA A 12 -18.82 13.75 6.72
N GLY A 13 -18.86 13.60 8.05
CA GLY A 13 -17.87 12.83 8.77
C GLY A 13 -17.89 11.35 8.39
N LEU A 14 -19.07 10.78 8.21
CA LEU A 14 -19.21 9.39 7.78
C LEU A 14 -18.65 9.17 6.38
N PHE A 15 -18.88 10.11 5.46
CA PHE A 15 -18.31 10.02 4.11
C PHE A 15 -16.81 9.99 4.11
N VAL A 16 -16.17 10.83 4.92
CA VAL A 16 -14.72 10.87 5.01
C VAL A 16 -14.17 9.52 5.49
N ASN A 17 -14.77 8.93 6.51
CA ASN A 17 -14.36 7.64 7.02
C ASN A 17 -14.52 6.53 5.98
N ASN A 18 -15.61 6.55 5.24
CA ASN A 18 -15.86 5.56 4.20
C ASN A 18 -14.84 5.67 3.06
N ALA A 19 -14.44 6.89 2.70
CA ALA A 19 -13.43 7.11 1.67
C ALA A 19 -12.10 6.49 2.05
N TRP A 20 -11.68 6.62 3.31
CA TRP A 20 -10.46 5.98 3.80
C TRP A 20 -10.55 4.46 3.75
N ALA A 21 -11.68 3.90 4.20
CA ALA A 21 -11.87 2.45 4.22
C ALA A 21 -11.88 1.84 2.81
N ALA A 22 -12.36 2.57 1.81
CA ALA A 22 -12.43 2.10 0.43
C ALA A 22 -11.09 2.19 -0.29
N SER A 23 -10.16 3.04 0.15
CA SER A 23 -8.94 3.37 -0.57
C SER A 23 -8.06 2.15 -0.90
N ASP A 24 -7.85 1.25 0.05
CA ASP A 24 -7.02 0.07 -0.18
C ASP A 24 -7.61 -0.86 -1.22
N LYS A 25 -8.91 -1.05 -1.18
CA LYS A 25 -9.61 -1.90 -2.15
C LYS A 25 -9.58 -1.29 -3.55
N GLU A 26 -9.73 0.02 -3.64
CA GLU A 26 -9.65 0.71 -4.91
C GLU A 26 -8.26 0.59 -5.51
N MET A 27 -7.21 0.75 -4.71
CA MET A 27 -5.84 0.58 -5.15
C MET A 27 -5.59 -0.84 -5.66
N ALA A 28 -6.13 -1.84 -4.98
CA ALA A 28 -5.98 -3.23 -5.39
C ALA A 28 -6.63 -3.48 -6.75
N LEU A 29 -7.80 -2.88 -7.00
CA LEU A 29 -8.48 -3.02 -8.27
C LEU A 29 -7.76 -2.28 -9.41
N GLU A 30 -7.10 -1.18 -9.11
CA GLU A 30 -6.34 -0.42 -10.09
C GLU A 30 -4.99 -1.02 -10.41
N ALA A 31 -4.45 -1.85 -9.53
CA ALA A 31 -3.14 -2.45 -9.71
C ALA A 31 -3.11 -3.31 -10.98
N ARG A 32 -2.04 -3.15 -11.77
CA ARG A 32 -1.86 -3.90 -13.01
C ARG A 32 -0.99 -5.13 -12.83
N ILE A 33 -0.18 -5.16 -11.79
CA ILE A 33 0.64 -6.33 -11.48
C ILE A 33 0.07 -7.02 -10.24
N PRO A 34 0.09 -8.35 -10.19
CA PRO A 34 -0.39 -9.07 -9.02
C PRO A 34 0.62 -8.99 -7.86
N MET A 35 0.16 -9.27 -6.65
CA MET A 35 1.01 -9.23 -5.46
C MET A 35 2.23 -10.15 -5.58
N GLU A 36 2.06 -11.35 -6.12
CA GLU A 36 3.16 -12.29 -6.24
C GLU A 36 4.28 -11.77 -7.14
N GLN A 37 3.95 -11.00 -8.17
CA GLN A 37 4.96 -10.37 -9.02
C GLN A 37 5.69 -9.26 -8.26
N ALA A 38 4.97 -8.47 -7.49
CA ALA A 38 5.56 -7.42 -6.67
C ALA A 38 6.52 -8.01 -5.64
N ILE A 39 6.12 -9.11 -5.00
CA ILE A 39 6.97 -9.82 -4.04
C ILE A 39 8.24 -10.31 -4.71
N ALA A 40 8.13 -10.96 -5.86
CA ALA A 40 9.29 -11.47 -6.59
C ALA A 40 10.26 -10.36 -6.97
N THR A 41 9.73 -9.23 -7.45
CA THR A 41 10.52 -8.06 -7.80
C THR A 41 11.26 -7.50 -6.59
N ALA A 42 10.56 -7.36 -5.47
CA ALA A 42 11.13 -6.81 -4.24
C ALA A 42 12.24 -7.73 -3.69
N VAL A 43 12.01 -9.04 -3.68
CA VAL A 43 12.96 -10.01 -3.15
C VAL A 43 14.27 -10.00 -3.92
N GLN A 44 14.23 -9.72 -5.22
CA GLN A 44 15.44 -9.63 -6.04
C GLN A 44 16.40 -8.53 -5.55
N THR A 45 15.90 -7.55 -4.83
CA THR A 45 16.74 -6.45 -4.32
C THR A 45 17.44 -6.80 -3.00
N VAL A 46 17.10 -7.94 -2.39
CA VAL A 46 17.64 -8.36 -1.09
C VAL A 46 18.20 -9.78 -1.23
N PRO A 47 19.51 -9.93 -1.46
CA PRO A 47 20.11 -11.26 -1.62
C PRO A 47 19.82 -12.18 -0.42
N GLY A 48 19.26 -13.35 -0.71
CA GLY A 48 18.86 -14.30 0.31
C GLY A 48 17.65 -13.90 1.12
N GLY A 49 16.98 -12.83 0.73
CA GLY A 49 15.84 -12.31 1.48
C GLY A 49 14.60 -13.16 1.36
N LYS A 50 13.80 -13.15 2.43
CA LYS A 50 12.50 -13.80 2.45
C LYS A 50 11.42 -12.78 2.77
N PRO A 51 10.36 -12.69 1.96
CA PRO A 51 9.26 -11.77 2.25
C PRO A 51 8.43 -12.32 3.39
N TYR A 52 7.97 -11.45 4.28
CA TYR A 52 7.11 -11.86 5.37
C TYR A 52 5.86 -11.00 5.52
N GLU A 53 5.79 -9.88 4.82
CA GLU A 53 4.61 -9.01 4.87
C GLU A 53 4.50 -8.21 3.57
N ILE A 54 3.28 -8.01 3.12
CA ILE A 54 2.98 -7.15 1.97
C ILE A 54 1.69 -6.39 2.25
N GLU A 55 1.66 -5.12 1.88
CA GLU A 55 0.43 -4.32 1.98
C GLU A 55 0.39 -3.28 0.87
N MET A 56 -0.83 -2.79 0.59
CA MET A 56 -1.02 -1.68 -0.33
C MET A 56 -0.58 -0.39 0.34
N SER A 57 0.02 0.49 -0.45
CA SER A 57 0.47 1.80 0.01
C SER A 57 0.26 2.80 -1.12
N LYS A 58 0.18 4.08 -0.78
CA LYS A 58 0.06 5.14 -1.76
C LYS A 58 1.28 6.04 -1.66
N GLU A 59 2.08 6.05 -2.72
CA GLU A 59 3.30 6.87 -2.77
C GLU A 59 3.19 7.83 -3.96
N ASN A 60 3.33 9.13 -3.69
CA ASN A 60 3.22 10.18 -4.70
C ASN A 60 1.92 10.07 -5.52
N GLY A 61 0.81 9.72 -4.84
CA GLY A 61 -0.50 9.58 -5.48
C GLY A 61 -0.69 8.31 -6.30
N ARG A 62 0.27 7.39 -6.29
CA ARG A 62 0.20 6.13 -7.04
C ARG A 62 0.11 4.94 -6.10
N ALA A 63 -0.66 3.93 -6.53
CA ALA A 63 -0.75 2.68 -5.79
C ALA A 63 0.58 1.94 -5.86
N THR A 64 1.05 1.44 -4.72
CA THR A 64 2.27 0.67 -4.61
C THR A 64 2.03 -0.52 -3.69
N TYR A 65 2.90 -1.52 -3.79
CA TYR A 65 2.97 -2.60 -2.81
C TYR A 65 4.19 -2.36 -1.92
N LYS A 66 3.99 -2.32 -0.62
CA LYS A 66 5.09 -2.28 0.33
C LYS A 66 5.38 -3.71 0.79
N VAL A 67 6.55 -4.21 0.45
CA VAL A 67 6.96 -5.57 0.77
C VAL A 67 8.03 -5.52 1.86
N GLU A 68 7.82 -6.24 2.95
CA GLU A 68 8.82 -6.33 4.02
C GLU A 68 9.55 -7.66 3.91
N ILE A 69 10.87 -7.59 3.94
CA ILE A 69 11.75 -8.72 3.66
C ILE A 69 12.79 -8.81 4.77
N VAL A 70 13.10 -10.02 5.18
CA VAL A 70 14.19 -10.28 6.14
C VAL A 70 15.31 -11.06 5.44
N ASP A 71 16.56 -10.66 5.65
CA ASP A 71 17.70 -11.36 5.08
C ASP A 71 18.28 -12.41 6.07
N PRO A 72 19.25 -13.23 5.65
CA PRO A 72 19.82 -14.26 6.53
C PRO A 72 20.49 -13.72 7.80
N THR A 73 20.86 -12.43 7.82
CA THR A 73 21.48 -11.81 9.01
C THR A 73 20.42 -11.21 9.94
N LYS A 74 19.15 -11.45 9.67
CA LYS A 74 18.00 -10.93 10.41
C LYS A 74 17.78 -9.43 10.23
N LYS A 75 18.38 -8.83 9.23
CA LYS A 75 18.15 -7.44 8.89
C LYS A 75 16.86 -7.36 8.07
N THR A 76 16.04 -6.37 8.34
CA THR A 76 14.76 -6.18 7.66
C THR A 76 14.83 -5.02 6.68
N TYR A 77 14.08 -5.15 5.58
CA TYR A 77 14.03 -4.17 4.51
C TYR A 77 12.57 -3.92 4.12
N LYS A 78 12.26 -2.69 3.76
CA LYS A 78 10.96 -2.32 3.19
C LYS A 78 11.21 -1.89 1.76
N VAL A 79 10.50 -2.51 0.83
CA VAL A 79 10.65 -2.24 -0.60
C VAL A 79 9.29 -1.87 -1.16
N TRP A 80 9.19 -0.69 -1.76
CA TRP A 80 7.95 -0.23 -2.41
C TRP A 80 8.05 -0.49 -3.90
N VAL A 81 7.07 -1.23 -4.43
CA VAL A 81 6.99 -1.61 -5.84
C VAL A 81 5.77 -0.95 -6.46
N ASP A 82 5.95 -0.24 -7.55
CA ASP A 82 4.85 0.41 -8.25
C ASP A 82 3.84 -0.66 -8.74
N ALA A 83 2.57 -0.45 -8.44
CA ALA A 83 1.53 -1.42 -8.76
C ALA A 83 1.14 -1.45 -10.24
N PHE A 84 1.65 -0.52 -11.05
CA PHE A 84 1.36 -0.46 -12.48
C PHE A 84 2.47 -1.03 -13.35
N ASP A 85 3.73 -0.71 -13.03
CA ASP A 85 4.86 -1.07 -13.88
C ASP A 85 5.91 -1.94 -13.19
N ALA A 86 5.71 -2.31 -11.93
CA ALA A 86 6.60 -3.15 -11.12
C ALA A 86 7.98 -2.52 -10.85
N LYS A 87 8.12 -1.22 -11.04
CA LYS A 87 9.38 -0.54 -10.73
C LYS A 87 9.53 -0.34 -9.24
N ILE A 88 10.77 -0.43 -8.76
CA ILE A 88 11.08 -0.12 -7.37
C ILE A 88 11.01 1.38 -7.19
N VAL A 89 10.12 1.82 -6.31
CA VAL A 89 9.93 3.24 -5.99
C VAL A 89 10.86 3.68 -4.88
N GLN A 90 11.05 2.80 -3.88
CA GLN A 90 11.82 3.11 -2.69
C GLN A 90 12.27 1.83 -2.01
N LYS A 91 13.41 1.87 -1.36
CA LYS A 91 13.93 0.77 -0.55
C LYS A 91 14.53 1.35 0.72
N LYS A 92 14.14 0.82 1.87
CA LYS A 92 14.65 1.22 3.18
C LYS A 92 15.03 0.00 4.00
N ASP A 93 16.06 0.12 4.80
CA ASP A 93 16.43 -0.90 5.77
C ASP A 93 16.22 -0.45 7.23
#